data_ea5b0ec84b9ee2c43501417b148d364e
#
_entry.id   ea5b0ec84b9ee2c43501417b148d364e
#
_cell.length_a   1.000
_cell.length_b   1.000
_cell.length_c   1.000
_cell.angle_alpha   90.00
_cell.angle_beta   90.00
_cell.angle_gamma   90.00
#
_symmetry.space_group_name_H-M   'P 1'
#
loop_
_entity.id
_entity.type
_entity.pdbx_description
1 polymer ?
#
loop_
_entity_poly.entity_id
_entity_poly.type
_entity_poly.pdbx_seq_one_letter_code
_entity_poly.pdbx_strand_id
1 'polypeptide(L)'
;AVFWEPRDFAPEEFVAAMKAESRLLPDSGIGVLERLAASEKVDLGMLNNEARELNDYRIEEFGFRGYFDFFFSSCYVGLRKPSAQIYRLALDVLQCEPSEVVFIDDRAGNVEAAAGLGIRAFQYTGSAKLASALAGLGIEIEVG
;
A
#
# COMPACT_ATOMS: atom_id res chain seq x y z
N ALA A 1 -20.63 21.93 -9.46
CA ALA A 1 -20.89 21.04 -10.59
C ALA A 1 -19.56 20.76 -11.28
N VAL A 2 -19.22 19.51 -11.43
CA VAL A 2 -18.07 19.11 -12.23
C VAL A 2 -18.55 18.97 -13.65
N PHE A 3 -18.10 19.84 -14.53
CA PHE A 3 -18.38 19.73 -15.95
C PHE A 3 -17.34 18.81 -16.55
N TRP A 4 -17.78 17.67 -17.02
CA TRP A 4 -16.95 16.72 -17.77
C TRP A 4 -17.31 16.87 -19.24
N GLU A 5 -16.38 17.33 -20.05
CA GLU A 5 -16.51 17.30 -21.50
C GLU A 5 -15.93 15.98 -22.00
N PRO A 6 -16.71 15.17 -22.75
CA PRO A 6 -16.17 13.99 -23.39
C PRO A 6 -15.04 14.40 -24.32
N ARG A 7 -13.86 13.79 -24.13
CA ARG A 7 -12.75 13.94 -25.06
C ARG A 7 -12.52 12.61 -25.75
N ASP A 8 -12.33 12.66 -27.04
CA ASP A 8 -11.90 11.49 -27.79
C ASP A 8 -10.45 11.17 -27.43
N PHE A 9 -10.24 10.15 -26.66
CA PHE A 9 -8.94 9.57 -26.40
C PHE A 9 -9.04 8.04 -26.39
N ALA A 10 -8.00 7.38 -26.88
CA ALA A 10 -7.92 5.93 -26.76
C ALA A 10 -7.57 5.55 -25.32
N PRO A 11 -8.30 4.64 -24.68
CA PRO A 11 -7.99 4.17 -23.32
C PRO A 11 -6.55 3.70 -23.17
N GLU A 12 -6.00 3.08 -24.21
CA GLU A 12 -4.63 2.58 -24.25
C GLU A 12 -3.59 3.71 -24.19
N GLU A 13 -3.87 4.85 -24.84
CA GLU A 13 -3.01 6.04 -24.79
C GLU A 13 -3.00 6.66 -23.41
N PHE A 14 -4.16 6.71 -22.74
CA PHE A 14 -4.28 7.18 -21.36
C PHE A 14 -3.48 6.29 -20.40
N VAL A 15 -3.63 4.97 -20.51
CA VAL A 15 -2.89 4.01 -19.67
C VAL A 15 -1.39 4.13 -19.93
N ALA A 16 -0.96 4.27 -21.18
CA ALA A 16 0.44 4.47 -21.54
C ALA A 16 1.02 5.75 -20.93
N ALA A 17 0.27 6.85 -20.98
CA ALA A 17 0.67 8.11 -20.36
C ALA A 17 0.81 7.98 -18.82
N MET A 18 -0.13 7.33 -18.17
CA MET A 18 -0.06 7.08 -16.73
C MET A 18 1.14 6.18 -16.35
N LYS A 19 1.45 5.17 -17.15
CA LYS A 19 2.65 4.35 -16.96
C LYS A 19 3.93 5.17 -17.08
N ALA A 20 4.01 6.01 -18.11
CA ALA A 20 5.16 6.87 -18.35
C ALA A 20 5.43 7.86 -17.20
N GLU A 21 4.37 8.33 -16.53
CA GLU A 21 4.47 9.23 -15.36
C GLU A 21 4.63 8.48 -14.02
N SER A 22 4.53 7.16 -14.02
CA SER A 22 4.69 6.37 -12.81
C SER A 22 6.15 6.34 -12.37
N ARG A 23 6.40 6.84 -11.15
CA ARG A 23 7.74 6.87 -10.54
C ARG A 23 7.65 6.81 -9.03
N LEU A 24 8.70 6.30 -8.40
CA LEU A 24 8.86 6.40 -6.96
C LEU A 24 9.20 7.83 -6.58
N LEU A 25 8.44 8.39 -5.65
CA LEU A 25 8.70 9.73 -5.14
C LEU A 25 9.90 9.72 -4.19
N PRO A 26 10.63 10.84 -4.06
CA PRO A 26 11.57 11.02 -2.95
C PRO A 26 10.86 10.75 -1.62
N ASP A 27 11.54 10.09 -0.70
CA ASP A 27 10.96 9.67 0.59
C ASP A 27 9.65 8.86 0.46
N SER A 28 9.59 7.98 -0.54
CA SER A 28 8.43 7.11 -0.79
C SER A 28 8.26 5.96 0.23
N GLY A 29 9.18 5.86 1.19
CA GLY A 29 9.21 4.74 2.14
C GLY A 29 9.83 3.47 1.59
N ILE A 30 10.30 3.45 0.34
CA ILE A 30 10.90 2.26 -0.28
C ILE A 30 12.13 1.76 0.52
N GLY A 31 12.95 2.65 1.03
CA GLY A 31 14.11 2.27 1.85
C GLY A 31 13.73 1.59 3.16
N VAL A 32 12.60 1.96 3.76
CA VAL A 32 12.04 1.27 4.93
C VAL A 32 11.53 -0.12 4.53
N LEU A 33 10.83 -0.19 3.41
CA LEU A 33 10.30 -1.45 2.87
C LEU A 33 11.44 -2.45 2.56
N GLU A 34 12.51 -1.99 1.92
CA GLU A 34 13.69 -2.82 1.62
C GLU A 34 14.32 -3.41 2.88
N ARG A 35 14.45 -2.61 3.93
CA ARG A 35 15.02 -3.08 5.21
C ARG A 35 14.09 -4.03 5.94
N LEU A 36 12.79 -3.79 5.92
CA LEU A 36 11.81 -4.72 6.49
C LEU A 36 11.87 -6.07 5.76
N ALA A 37 11.88 -6.06 4.43
CA ALA A 37 11.99 -7.27 3.62
C ALA A 37 13.28 -8.03 3.91
N ALA A 38 14.42 -7.32 3.98
CA ALA A 38 15.72 -7.92 4.28
C ALA A 38 15.81 -8.47 5.71
N SER A 39 15.03 -7.95 6.65
CA SER A 39 15.04 -8.41 8.05
C SER A 39 14.43 -9.79 8.26
N GLU A 40 13.54 -10.21 7.38
CA GLU A 40 12.76 -11.46 7.48
C GLU A 40 12.01 -11.63 8.82
N LYS A 41 11.80 -10.52 9.54
CA LYS A 41 11.12 -10.52 10.85
C LYS A 41 9.62 -10.38 10.77
N VAL A 42 9.12 -9.89 9.64
CA VAL A 42 7.71 -9.61 9.40
C VAL A 42 7.34 -10.04 7.99
N ASP A 43 6.12 -10.50 7.82
CA ASP A 43 5.53 -10.70 6.50
C ASP A 43 5.02 -9.37 5.98
N LEU A 44 5.22 -9.11 4.69
CA LEU A 44 4.88 -7.84 4.06
C LEU A 44 3.74 -8.02 3.06
N GLY A 45 2.71 -7.23 3.20
CA GLY A 45 1.56 -7.21 2.29
C GLY A 45 1.33 -5.85 1.65
N MET A 46 1.01 -5.84 0.37
CA MET A 46 0.50 -4.66 -0.30
C MET A 46 -1.03 -4.66 -0.27
N LEU A 47 -1.63 -3.58 0.23
CA LEU A 47 -3.07 -3.36 0.18
C LEU A 47 -3.33 -2.01 -0.47
N ASN A 48 -3.69 -2.01 -1.76
CA ASN A 48 -3.81 -0.80 -2.55
C ASN A 48 -5.09 -0.73 -3.38
N ASN A 49 -5.47 0.50 -3.73
CA ASN A 49 -6.55 0.80 -4.66
C ASN A 49 -5.93 1.18 -6.00
N GLU A 50 -6.03 0.31 -6.99
CA GLU A 50 -5.44 0.59 -8.30
C GLU A 50 -6.19 -0.15 -9.41
N ALA A 51 -6.16 0.41 -10.63
CA ALA A 51 -6.59 -0.29 -11.83
C ALA A 51 -5.58 -1.40 -12.20
N ARG A 52 -6.08 -2.51 -12.76
CA ARG A 52 -5.26 -3.70 -13.02
C ARG A 52 -4.01 -3.39 -13.85
N GLU A 53 -4.17 -2.66 -14.93
CA GLU A 53 -3.09 -2.39 -15.88
C GLU A 53 -1.96 -1.58 -15.24
N LEU A 54 -2.29 -0.62 -14.38
CA LEU A 54 -1.30 0.17 -13.65
C LEU A 54 -0.70 -0.61 -12.49
N ASN A 55 -1.51 -1.39 -11.80
CA ASN A 55 -1.06 -2.22 -10.68
C ASN A 55 -0.03 -3.25 -11.15
N ASP A 56 -0.36 -4.01 -12.19
CA ASP A 56 0.53 -5.02 -12.76
C ASP A 56 1.83 -4.38 -13.25
N TYR A 57 1.74 -3.27 -13.97
CA TYR A 57 2.90 -2.52 -14.43
C TYR A 57 3.81 -2.08 -13.27
N ARG A 58 3.25 -1.46 -12.22
CA ARG A 58 4.02 -0.95 -11.08
C ARG A 58 4.65 -2.06 -10.25
N ILE A 59 3.96 -3.18 -10.08
CA ILE A 59 4.51 -4.35 -9.39
C ILE A 59 5.78 -4.84 -10.10
N GLU A 60 5.75 -4.94 -11.43
CA GLU A 60 6.90 -5.38 -12.22
C GLU A 60 7.99 -4.30 -12.30
N GLU A 61 7.63 -3.07 -12.67
CA GLU A 61 8.57 -1.96 -12.87
C GLU A 61 9.37 -1.60 -11.62
N PHE A 62 8.72 -1.61 -10.46
CA PHE A 62 9.36 -1.28 -9.19
C PHE A 62 9.86 -2.51 -8.42
N GLY A 63 9.74 -3.70 -8.99
CA GLY A 63 10.22 -4.94 -8.38
C GLY A 63 9.52 -5.32 -7.08
N PHE A 64 8.24 -4.95 -6.91
CA PHE A 64 7.50 -5.16 -5.66
C PHE A 64 7.34 -6.62 -5.26
N ARG A 65 7.44 -7.57 -6.21
CA ARG A 65 7.46 -9.00 -5.89
C ARG A 65 8.67 -9.42 -5.05
N GLY A 66 9.74 -8.65 -5.06
CA GLY A 66 10.92 -8.87 -4.22
C GLY A 66 10.74 -8.44 -2.77
N TYR A 67 9.70 -7.65 -2.47
CA TYR A 67 9.46 -7.11 -1.13
C TYR A 67 8.21 -7.64 -0.47
N PHE A 68 7.12 -7.83 -1.24
CA PHE A 68 5.82 -8.21 -0.70
C PHE A 68 5.53 -9.70 -0.90
N ASP A 69 5.04 -10.32 0.16
CA ASP A 69 4.57 -11.71 0.18
C ASP A 69 3.13 -11.83 -0.32
N PHE A 70 2.33 -10.76 -0.14
CA PHE A 70 0.90 -10.75 -0.43
C PHE A 70 0.48 -9.48 -1.16
N PHE A 71 -0.52 -9.59 -2.05
CA PHE A 71 -1.06 -8.47 -2.82
C PHE A 71 -2.59 -8.45 -2.72
N PHE A 72 -3.12 -7.57 -1.87
CA PHE A 72 -4.55 -7.30 -1.75
C PHE A 72 -4.90 -6.04 -2.56
N SER A 73 -4.76 -6.12 -3.86
CA SER A 73 -5.06 -5.02 -4.75
C SER A 73 -6.55 -4.99 -5.09
N SER A 74 -7.16 -3.80 -5.08
CA SER A 74 -8.60 -3.65 -5.33
C SER A 74 -9.06 -4.26 -6.65
N CYS A 75 -8.21 -4.20 -7.67
CA CYS A 75 -8.49 -4.80 -8.98
C CYS A 75 -8.48 -6.33 -9.00
N TYR A 76 -7.87 -6.99 -8.00
CA TYR A 76 -7.84 -8.44 -7.88
C TYR A 76 -8.98 -8.97 -7.01
N VAL A 77 -9.28 -8.25 -5.92
CA VAL A 77 -10.21 -8.74 -4.89
C VAL A 77 -11.61 -8.15 -5.00
N GLY A 78 -11.82 -7.13 -5.84
CA GLY A 78 -13.12 -6.47 -6.03
C GLY A 78 -13.56 -5.60 -4.85
N LEU A 79 -12.66 -5.33 -3.91
CA LEU A 79 -12.89 -4.51 -2.72
C LEU A 79 -11.87 -3.37 -2.68
N ARG A 80 -12.20 -2.27 -2.01
CA ARG A 80 -11.30 -1.11 -1.96
C ARG A 80 -11.31 -0.42 -0.61
N LYS A 81 -10.18 0.20 -0.27
CA LYS A 81 -10.08 1.11 0.89
C LYS A 81 -10.98 2.36 0.65
N PRO A 82 -11.61 2.91 1.65
CA PRO A 82 -11.55 2.59 3.09
C PRO A 82 -12.64 1.61 3.57
N SER A 83 -13.24 0.81 2.68
CA SER A 83 -14.25 -0.18 3.10
C SER A 83 -13.66 -1.18 4.10
N ALA A 84 -14.37 -1.43 5.20
CA ALA A 84 -13.98 -2.42 6.18
C ALA A 84 -13.81 -3.84 5.58
N GLN A 85 -14.47 -4.12 4.48
CA GLN A 85 -14.44 -5.44 3.85
C GLN A 85 -13.05 -5.83 3.34
N ILE A 86 -12.26 -4.89 2.78
CA ILE A 86 -10.92 -5.23 2.27
C ILE A 86 -9.95 -5.55 3.41
N TYR A 87 -10.05 -4.85 4.55
CA TYR A 87 -9.23 -5.13 5.72
C TYR A 87 -9.59 -6.46 6.35
N ARG A 88 -10.89 -6.77 6.47
CA ARG A 88 -11.36 -8.08 6.97
C ARG A 88 -10.91 -9.21 6.06
N LEU A 89 -11.01 -9.04 4.73
CA LEU A 89 -10.51 -10.02 3.78
C LEU A 89 -9.02 -10.29 4.01
N ALA A 90 -8.20 -9.24 4.16
CA ALA A 90 -6.77 -9.40 4.43
C ALA A 90 -6.52 -10.17 5.73
N LEU A 91 -7.20 -9.82 6.82
CA LEU A 91 -7.09 -10.52 8.11
C LEU A 91 -7.48 -11.99 7.98
N ASP A 92 -8.59 -12.28 7.29
CA ASP A 92 -9.08 -13.65 7.10
C ASP A 92 -8.11 -14.50 6.26
N VAL A 93 -7.56 -13.95 5.19
CA VAL A 93 -6.58 -14.65 4.34
C VAL A 93 -5.27 -14.88 5.08
N LEU A 94 -4.79 -13.89 5.82
CA LEU A 94 -3.55 -13.98 6.58
C LEU A 94 -3.71 -14.77 7.88
N GLN A 95 -4.94 -15.06 8.29
CA GLN A 95 -5.25 -15.73 9.58
C GLN A 95 -4.63 -15.02 10.77
N CYS A 96 -4.68 -13.68 10.75
CA CYS A 96 -4.14 -12.82 11.80
C CYS A 96 -5.24 -12.11 12.59
N GLU A 97 -5.01 -11.90 13.87
CA GLU A 97 -5.82 -10.99 14.66
C GLU A 97 -5.47 -9.53 14.31
N PRO A 98 -6.41 -8.60 14.38
CA PRO A 98 -6.14 -7.20 14.06
C PRO A 98 -4.95 -6.60 14.82
N SER A 99 -4.74 -6.99 16.07
CA SER A 99 -3.64 -6.51 16.90
C SER A 99 -2.25 -7.00 16.47
N GLU A 100 -2.19 -8.02 15.63
CA GLU A 100 -0.94 -8.57 15.07
C GLU A 100 -0.52 -7.87 13.77
N VAL A 101 -1.39 -7.02 13.23
CA VAL A 101 -1.19 -6.35 11.93
C VAL A 101 -0.88 -4.87 12.14
N VAL A 102 0.11 -4.39 11.40
CA VAL A 102 0.42 -2.97 11.26
C VAL A 102 0.02 -2.53 9.85
N PHE A 103 -0.80 -1.51 9.76
CA PHE A 103 -1.23 -0.91 8.50
C PHE A 103 -0.67 0.49 8.35
N ILE A 104 -0.12 0.79 7.19
CA ILE A 104 0.52 2.07 6.88
C ILE A 104 -0.05 2.59 5.56
N ASP A 105 -0.56 3.80 5.59
CA ASP A 105 -1.15 4.46 4.41
C ASP A 105 -0.98 5.97 4.53
N ASP A 106 -0.86 6.67 3.43
CA ASP A 106 -0.73 8.14 3.40
C ASP A 106 -2.07 8.86 3.63
N ARG A 107 -3.19 8.17 3.44
CA ARG A 107 -4.53 8.73 3.58
C ARG A 107 -5.11 8.46 4.96
N ALA A 108 -5.42 9.54 5.69
CA ALA A 108 -5.99 9.46 7.04
C ALA A 108 -7.26 8.60 7.09
N GLY A 109 -8.18 8.73 6.13
CA GLY A 109 -9.41 7.95 6.09
C GLY A 109 -9.19 6.44 5.98
N ASN A 110 -8.14 6.00 5.27
CA ASN A 110 -7.76 4.59 5.21
C ASN A 110 -7.20 4.10 6.55
N VAL A 111 -6.39 4.94 7.20
CA VAL A 111 -5.81 4.66 8.52
C VAL A 111 -6.90 4.55 9.60
N GLU A 112 -7.84 5.48 9.61
CA GLU A 112 -8.97 5.48 10.55
C GLU A 112 -9.85 4.24 10.37
N ALA A 113 -10.12 3.84 9.14
CA ALA A 113 -10.92 2.64 8.86
C ALA A 113 -10.23 1.37 9.35
N ALA A 114 -8.92 1.24 9.16
CA ALA A 114 -8.14 0.12 9.69
C ALA A 114 -8.11 0.12 11.22
N ALA A 115 -7.86 1.28 11.82
CA ALA A 115 -7.82 1.43 13.28
C ALA A 115 -9.17 1.08 13.92
N GLY A 116 -10.29 1.43 13.27
CA GLY A 116 -11.64 1.07 13.72
C GLY A 116 -11.90 -0.44 13.81
N LEU A 117 -11.09 -1.26 13.17
CA LEU A 117 -11.13 -2.73 13.25
C LEU A 117 -10.14 -3.32 14.27
N GLY A 118 -9.40 -2.48 14.99
CA GLY A 118 -8.37 -2.90 15.95
C GLY A 118 -6.99 -3.15 15.33
N ILE A 119 -6.79 -2.83 14.06
CA ILE A 119 -5.49 -2.87 13.40
C ILE A 119 -4.62 -1.71 13.92
N ARG A 120 -3.34 -1.93 14.16
CA ARG A 120 -2.39 -0.86 14.48
C ARG A 120 -2.09 -0.08 13.22
N ALA A 121 -2.69 1.10 13.08
CA ALA A 121 -2.64 1.87 11.84
C ALA A 121 -1.88 3.19 12.02
N PHE A 122 -0.99 3.51 11.08
CA PHE A 122 -0.19 4.72 11.08
C PHE A 122 -0.31 5.45 9.75
N GLN A 123 -0.48 6.77 9.82
CA GLN A 123 -0.41 7.59 8.62
C GLN A 123 1.05 7.79 8.21
N TYR A 124 1.36 7.48 6.97
CA TYR A 124 2.67 7.76 6.41
C TYR A 124 2.85 9.27 6.18
N THR A 125 3.84 9.85 6.84
CA THR A 125 4.23 11.26 6.70
C THR A 125 5.74 11.44 6.57
N GLY A 126 6.44 10.39 6.18
CA GLY A 126 7.89 10.36 5.98
C GLY A 126 8.55 9.16 6.64
N SER A 127 9.69 8.74 6.07
CA SER A 127 10.39 7.52 6.47
C SER A 127 10.88 7.54 7.91
N ALA A 128 11.35 8.70 8.40
CA ALA A 128 11.84 8.83 9.77
C ALA A 128 10.73 8.61 10.81
N LYS A 129 9.55 9.16 10.59
CA LYS A 129 8.39 8.97 11.48
C LYS A 129 7.90 7.53 11.44
N LEU A 130 7.89 6.91 10.25
CA LEU A 130 7.54 5.51 10.10
C LEU A 130 8.52 4.61 10.87
N ALA A 131 9.82 4.83 10.73
CA ALA A 131 10.84 4.07 11.46
C ALA A 131 10.65 4.19 12.98
N SER A 132 10.36 5.40 13.48
CA SER A 132 10.07 5.63 14.91
C SER A 132 8.82 4.89 15.38
N ALA A 133 7.75 4.89 14.57
CA ALA A 133 6.52 4.18 14.90
C ALA A 133 6.75 2.66 14.96
N LEU A 134 7.50 2.11 14.01
CA LEU A 134 7.86 0.69 13.98
C LEU A 134 8.74 0.29 15.16
N ALA A 135 9.74 1.11 15.50
CA ALA A 135 10.59 0.89 16.69
C ALA A 135 9.77 0.84 17.99
N GLY A 136 8.75 1.69 18.11
CA GLY A 136 7.80 1.66 19.24
C GLY A 136 7.01 0.36 19.36
N LEU A 137 6.92 -0.42 18.27
CA LEU A 137 6.31 -1.75 18.23
C LEU A 137 7.34 -2.89 18.35
N GLY A 138 8.60 -2.58 18.60
CA GLY A 138 9.68 -3.57 18.68
C GLY A 138 10.22 -4.01 17.31
N ILE A 139 9.86 -3.31 16.24
CA ILE A 139 10.36 -3.55 14.88
C ILE A 139 11.47 -2.53 14.61
N GLU A 140 12.68 -2.88 14.99
CA GLU A 140 13.84 -2.02 14.77
C GLU A 140 14.38 -2.22 13.35
N ILE A 141 14.49 -1.10 12.62
CA ILE A 141 15.14 -1.01 11.31
C ILE A 141 16.19 0.09 11.40
N GLU A 142 17.40 -0.20 10.95
CA GLU A 142 18.44 0.82 10.86
C GLU A 142 18.04 1.86 9.81
N VAL A 143 17.93 3.11 10.22
CA VAL A 143 17.74 4.24 9.32
C VAL A 143 19.13 4.74 8.97
N GLY A 144 19.57 4.44 7.75
CA GLY A 144 20.86 4.92 7.23
C GLY A 144 20.77 6.36 6.78
#